data_e3eca44c5396d703ad93352d75ca968b
#
_entry.id   e3eca44c5396d703ad93352d75ca968b
#
_cell.length_a   1.000
_cell.length_b   1.000
_cell.length_c   1.000
_cell.angle_alpha   90.00
_cell.angle_beta   90.00
_cell.angle_gamma   90.00
#
_symmetry.space_group_name_H-M   'P 1'
#
loop_
_entity.id
_entity.type
_entity.pdbx_description
1 polymer ?
#
loop_
_entity_poly.entity_id
_entity_poly.type
_entity_poly.pdbx_seq_one_letter_code
_entity_poly.pdbx_strand_id
1 'polypeptide(L)'
;MIEDLEESLNPVHLQKKYDAYLNQLKDRKKLGAVELMVGTRWNVADPLGRIEEQYRDNPRYRFTVIPALNEAGENNFDYKYDLGFDTEYYQDMKESIDDATWMAKYMGNP
;
A
#
# COMPACT_ATOMS: atom_id res chain seq x y z
N MET A 1 -1.10 2.93 9.76
CA MET A 1 -0.05 2.15 10.42
C MET A 1 1.32 2.79 10.31
N ILE A 2 1.83 2.98 9.11
CA ILE A 2 3.10 3.69 8.87
C ILE A 2 2.79 5.13 8.53
N GLU A 3 3.41 6.07 9.25
CA GLU A 3 3.07 7.50 9.17
C GLU A 3 3.97 8.28 8.20
N ASP A 4 5.23 7.85 8.00
CA ASP A 4 6.16 8.55 7.14
C ASP A 4 7.24 7.62 6.58
N LEU A 5 8.05 8.16 5.67
CA LEU A 5 9.11 7.41 5.02
C LEU A 5 10.22 6.98 5.98
N GLU A 6 10.58 7.84 6.94
CA GLU A 6 11.61 7.52 7.93
C GLU A 6 11.21 6.29 8.76
N GLU A 7 9.97 6.26 9.24
CA GLU A 7 9.43 5.10 9.94
C GLU A 7 9.43 3.85 9.06
N SER A 8 9.10 3.99 7.78
CA SER A 8 9.05 2.88 6.83
C SER A 8 10.41 2.25 6.55
N LEU A 9 11.50 2.97 6.78
CA LEU A 9 12.87 2.48 6.58
C LEU A 9 13.46 1.83 7.83
N ASN A 10 12.75 1.82 8.94
CA ASN A 10 13.22 1.27 10.20
C ASN A 10 12.63 -0.13 10.43
N PRO A 11 13.43 -1.23 10.32
CA PRO A 11 12.94 -2.59 10.52
C PRO A 11 12.31 -2.85 11.89
N VAL A 12 12.80 -2.18 12.93
CA VAL A 12 12.24 -2.33 14.28
C VAL A 12 10.83 -1.75 14.35
N HIS A 13 10.59 -0.59 13.76
CA HIS A 13 9.27 0.00 13.68
C HIS A 13 8.31 -0.83 12.85
N LEU A 14 8.77 -1.37 11.73
CA LEU A 14 7.95 -2.25 10.88
C LEU A 14 7.53 -3.52 11.61
N GLN A 15 8.44 -4.15 12.33
CA GLN A 15 8.14 -5.32 13.14
C GLN A 15 7.13 -4.99 14.24
N LYS A 16 7.29 -3.86 14.89
CA LYS A 16 6.40 -3.40 15.94
C LYS A 16 4.98 -3.15 15.44
N LYS A 17 4.84 -2.54 14.26
CA LYS A 17 3.53 -2.34 13.64
C LYS A 17 2.86 -3.65 13.29
N TYR A 18 3.59 -4.60 12.76
CA TYR A 18 3.07 -5.93 12.45
C TYR A 18 2.63 -6.68 13.71
N ASP A 19 3.45 -6.65 14.77
CA ASP A 19 3.11 -7.26 16.05
C ASP A 19 1.86 -6.62 16.67
N ALA A 20 1.72 -5.30 16.56
CA ALA A 20 0.52 -4.60 17.03
C ALA A 20 -0.73 -5.07 16.28
N TYR A 21 -0.64 -5.27 14.97
CA TYR A 21 -1.72 -5.83 14.18
C TYR A 21 -2.12 -7.21 14.68
N LEU A 22 -1.14 -8.11 14.86
CA LEU A 22 -1.42 -9.48 15.30
C LEU A 22 -2.03 -9.54 16.70
N ASN A 23 -1.52 -8.75 17.63
CA ASN A 23 -1.86 -8.87 19.05
C ASN A 23 -3.03 -7.99 19.48
N GLN A 24 -3.33 -6.93 18.75
CA GLN A 24 -4.34 -5.96 19.16
C GLN A 24 -5.56 -5.91 18.25
N LEU A 25 -5.39 -6.17 16.95
CA LEU A 25 -6.47 -6.05 15.98
C LEU A 25 -7.02 -7.41 15.57
N LYS A 26 -6.14 -8.34 15.22
CA LYS A 26 -6.54 -9.66 14.71
C LYS A 26 -7.31 -10.48 15.76
N ASP A 27 -6.89 -10.41 17.00
CA ASP A 27 -7.53 -11.16 18.09
C ASP A 27 -8.94 -10.70 18.41
N ARG A 28 -9.33 -9.51 17.99
CA ARG A 28 -10.68 -8.96 18.20
C ARG A 28 -11.65 -9.38 17.10
N LYS A 29 -11.18 -10.02 16.07
CA LYS A 29 -12.01 -10.43 14.94
C LYS A 29 -12.85 -11.65 15.32
N LYS A 30 -14.17 -11.56 15.13
CA LYS A 30 -15.08 -12.66 15.38
C LYS A 30 -14.98 -13.72 14.28
N LEU A 31 -15.34 -14.95 14.61
CA LEU A 31 -15.44 -16.03 13.63
C LEU A 31 -16.39 -15.63 12.48
N GLY A 32 -15.94 -15.81 11.26
CA GLY A 32 -16.69 -15.44 10.06
C GLY A 32 -16.64 -13.97 9.70
N ALA A 33 -15.94 -13.14 10.45
CA ALA A 33 -15.76 -11.73 10.12
C ALA A 33 -14.87 -11.57 8.87
N VAL A 34 -15.15 -10.51 8.10
CA VAL A 34 -14.34 -10.11 6.95
C VAL A 34 -13.45 -8.94 7.38
N GLU A 35 -12.20 -8.99 6.97
CA GLU A 35 -11.23 -7.94 7.25
C GLU A 35 -10.82 -7.27 5.94
N LEU A 36 -10.96 -5.95 5.89
CA LEU A 36 -10.51 -5.12 4.78
C LEU A 36 -9.39 -4.21 5.26
N MET A 37 -8.21 -4.36 4.67
CA MET A 37 -7.07 -3.50 4.94
C MET A 37 -6.79 -2.63 3.72
N VAL A 38 -6.76 -1.32 3.93
CA VAL A 38 -6.45 -0.34 2.90
C VAL A 38 -5.27 0.48 3.37
N GLY A 39 -4.29 0.65 2.53
CA GLY A 39 -3.11 1.43 2.90
C GLY A 39 -2.19 1.72 1.73
N THR A 40 -1.29 2.66 1.96
CA THR A 40 -0.20 2.97 1.06
C THR A 40 0.99 2.07 1.38
N ARG A 41 1.61 1.50 0.36
CA ARG A 41 2.81 0.70 0.55
C ARG A 41 4.03 1.60 0.72
N TRP A 42 4.85 1.30 1.71
CA TRP A 42 6.05 2.08 2.02
C TRP A 42 7.33 1.27 1.88
N ASN A 43 7.26 -0.01 2.21
CA ASN A 43 8.40 -0.91 2.23
C ASN A 43 7.92 -2.35 2.01
N VAL A 44 8.76 -3.21 1.45
CA VAL A 44 8.42 -4.63 1.23
C VAL A 44 8.09 -5.35 2.54
N ALA A 45 8.66 -4.89 3.65
CA ALA A 45 8.45 -5.47 4.98
C ALA A 45 7.40 -4.73 5.82
N ASP A 46 6.61 -3.83 5.22
CA ASP A 46 5.50 -3.19 5.92
C ASP A 46 4.40 -4.22 6.26
N PRO A 47 3.44 -3.89 7.15
CA PRO A 47 2.42 -4.86 7.55
C PRO A 47 1.65 -5.48 6.38
N LEU A 48 1.25 -4.68 5.39
CA LEU A 48 0.56 -5.19 4.21
C LEU A 48 1.45 -6.13 3.39
N GLY A 49 2.72 -5.82 3.25
CA GLY A 49 3.68 -6.66 2.56
C GLY A 49 3.93 -7.99 3.25
N ARG A 50 4.00 -7.99 4.57
CA ARG A 50 4.15 -9.22 5.35
C ARG A 50 2.94 -10.12 5.26
N ILE A 51 1.75 -9.56 5.26
CA ILE A 51 0.51 -10.32 5.09
C ILE A 51 0.46 -10.91 3.68
N GLU A 52 0.80 -10.13 2.66
CA GLU A 52 0.85 -10.61 1.28
C GLU A 52 1.84 -11.75 1.12
N GLU A 53 3.04 -11.63 1.67
CA GLU A 53 4.05 -12.67 1.61
C GLU A 53 3.57 -13.98 2.28
N GLN A 54 2.97 -13.86 3.46
CA GLN A 54 2.51 -15.00 4.24
C GLN A 54 1.31 -15.72 3.62
N TYR A 55 0.38 -14.97 3.02
CA TYR A 55 -0.91 -15.51 2.57
C TYR A 55 -1.12 -15.43 1.06
N ARG A 56 -0.07 -15.22 0.28
CA ARG A 56 -0.15 -15.05 -1.17
C ARG A 56 -0.93 -16.16 -1.86
N ASP A 57 -0.71 -17.40 -1.45
CA ASP A 57 -1.31 -18.58 -2.08
C ASP A 57 -2.58 -19.05 -1.37
N ASN A 58 -3.06 -18.32 -0.37
CA ASN A 58 -4.26 -18.68 0.37
C ASN A 58 -5.50 -18.07 -0.31
N PRO A 59 -6.47 -18.88 -0.78
CA PRO A 59 -7.64 -18.37 -1.49
C PRO A 59 -8.59 -17.52 -0.63
N ARG A 60 -8.43 -17.52 0.69
CA ARG A 60 -9.19 -16.64 1.59
C ARG A 60 -8.72 -15.21 1.57
N TYR A 61 -7.55 -14.94 1.00
CA TYR A 61 -6.92 -13.62 0.97
C TYR A 61 -6.89 -13.10 -0.46
N ARG A 62 -7.33 -11.87 -0.63
CA ARG A 62 -7.27 -11.19 -1.92
C ARG A 62 -6.42 -9.94 -1.76
N PHE A 63 -5.47 -9.76 -2.67
CA PHE A 63 -4.58 -8.59 -2.70
C PHE A 63 -4.83 -7.82 -3.99
N THR A 64 -5.17 -6.54 -3.84
CA THR A 64 -5.43 -5.66 -4.97
C THR A 64 -4.51 -4.45 -4.87
N VAL A 65 -3.77 -4.19 -5.93
CA VAL A 65 -2.90 -3.02 -6.06
C VAL A 65 -3.50 -2.10 -7.11
N ILE A 66 -3.64 -0.84 -6.76
CA ILE A 66 -4.12 0.20 -7.69
C ILE A 66 -2.98 1.21 -7.89
N PRO A 67 -2.15 1.04 -8.93
CA PRO A 67 -1.09 1.98 -9.21
C PRO A 67 -1.65 3.29 -9.76
N ALA A 68 -0.92 4.39 -9.57
CA ALA A 68 -1.34 5.69 -10.07
C ALA A 68 -1.39 5.75 -11.60
N LEU A 69 -0.43 5.11 -12.26
CA LEU A 69 -0.37 5.02 -13.72
C LEU A 69 -0.44 3.57 -14.18
N ASN A 70 -1.12 3.32 -15.29
CA ASN A 70 -1.16 2.01 -15.93
C ASN A 70 0.09 1.78 -16.81
N GLU A 71 0.15 0.65 -17.51
CA GLU A 71 1.27 0.30 -18.38
C GLU A 71 1.46 1.27 -19.55
N ALA A 72 0.39 1.91 -19.99
CA ALA A 72 0.45 2.92 -21.06
C ALA A 72 0.86 4.30 -20.54
N GLY A 73 1.11 4.46 -19.24
CA GLY A 73 1.45 5.74 -18.63
C GLY A 73 0.24 6.65 -18.39
N GLU A 74 -0.94 6.11 -18.46
CA GLU A 74 -2.17 6.84 -18.22
C GLU A 74 -2.64 6.63 -16.78
N ASN A 75 -3.32 7.65 -16.22
CA ASN A 75 -3.78 7.64 -14.85
C ASN A 75 -4.94 6.65 -14.65
N ASN A 76 -4.93 5.93 -13.52
CA ASN A 76 -6.00 5.02 -13.12
C ASN A 76 -7.15 5.70 -12.39
N PHE A 77 -7.08 7.01 -12.19
CA PHE A 77 -8.06 7.80 -11.44
C PHE A 77 -8.73 8.86 -12.31
N ASP A 78 -8.82 8.62 -13.61
CA ASP A 78 -9.47 9.52 -14.55
C ASP A 78 -10.99 9.37 -14.44
N TYR A 79 -11.54 10.00 -13.43
CA TYR A 79 -12.96 9.99 -13.18
C TYR A 79 -13.66 11.11 -13.94
N LYS A 80 -14.90 10.84 -14.34
CA LYS A 80 -15.77 11.81 -15.02
C LYS A 80 -16.04 13.11 -14.22
N TYR A 81 -15.61 13.15 -12.97
CA TYR A 81 -15.85 14.29 -12.07
C TYR A 81 -14.71 15.32 -12.06
N ASP A 82 -13.67 15.12 -12.83
CA ASP A 82 -12.54 16.04 -12.96
C ASP A 82 -12.02 16.53 -11.60
N LEU A 83 -11.49 15.60 -10.83
CA LEU A 83 -11.00 15.86 -9.47
C LEU A 83 -9.56 16.42 -9.42
N GLY A 84 -8.96 16.71 -10.57
CA GLY A 84 -7.61 17.24 -10.64
C GLY A 84 -6.48 16.21 -10.54
N PHE A 85 -6.81 14.92 -10.47
CA PHE A 85 -5.83 13.84 -10.43
C PHE A 85 -5.70 13.17 -11.79
N ASP A 86 -5.30 13.97 -12.79
CA ASP A 86 -5.16 13.51 -14.17
C ASP A 86 -3.78 12.89 -14.43
N THR A 87 -3.58 12.44 -15.67
CA THR A 87 -2.31 11.83 -16.08
C THR A 87 -1.14 12.80 -15.95
N GLU A 88 -1.32 14.06 -16.33
CA GLU A 88 -0.29 15.08 -16.22
C GLU A 88 0.13 15.32 -14.77
N TYR A 89 -0.83 15.37 -13.84
CA TYR A 89 -0.56 15.49 -12.41
C TYR A 89 0.38 14.38 -11.92
N TYR A 90 0.09 13.13 -12.26
CA TYR A 90 0.90 12.00 -11.80
C TYR A 90 2.24 11.91 -12.52
N GLN A 91 2.32 12.30 -13.79
CA GLN A 91 3.60 12.35 -14.49
C GLN A 91 4.52 13.44 -13.91
N ASP A 92 3.99 14.59 -13.57
CA ASP A 92 4.74 15.65 -12.89
C ASP A 92 5.20 15.20 -11.51
N MET A 93 4.36 14.51 -10.76
CA MET A 93 4.71 13.96 -9.45
C MET A 93 5.84 12.93 -9.57
N LYS A 94 5.79 12.06 -10.58
CA LYS A 94 6.82 11.07 -10.85
C LYS A 94 8.18 11.71 -11.10
N GLU A 95 8.21 12.83 -11.83
CA GLU A 95 9.44 13.58 -12.10
C GLU A 95 9.98 14.32 -10.87
N SER A 96 9.11 14.65 -9.92
CA SER A 96 9.45 15.50 -8.77
C SER A 96 10.01 14.73 -7.58
N ILE A 97 9.77 13.44 -7.48
CA ILE A 97 10.17 12.61 -6.34
C ILE A 97 11.12 11.49 -6.77
N ASP A 98 11.81 10.90 -5.80
CA ASP A 98 12.72 9.79 -6.08
C ASP A 98 11.96 8.52 -6.50
N ASP A 99 12.63 7.65 -7.26
CA ASP A 99 12.02 6.45 -7.81
C ASP A 99 11.52 5.50 -6.73
N ALA A 100 12.25 5.35 -5.64
CA ALA A 100 11.84 4.45 -4.56
C ALA A 100 10.53 4.89 -3.92
N THR A 101 10.38 6.20 -3.65
CA THR A 101 9.16 6.76 -3.09
C THR A 101 8.00 6.65 -4.09
N TRP A 102 8.26 6.95 -5.36
CA TRP A 102 7.25 6.80 -6.41
C TRP A 102 6.74 5.37 -6.50
N MET A 103 7.64 4.39 -6.59
CA MET A 103 7.27 2.99 -6.72
C MET A 103 6.49 2.50 -5.50
N ALA A 104 6.91 2.86 -4.30
CA ALA A 104 6.23 2.45 -3.09
C ALA A 104 4.86 3.12 -2.93
N LYS A 105 4.86 4.44 -2.90
CA LYS A 105 3.69 5.23 -2.51
C LYS A 105 2.62 5.32 -3.59
N TYR A 106 3.03 5.54 -4.84
CA TYR A 106 2.08 5.77 -5.95
C TYR A 106 1.82 4.53 -6.80
N MET A 107 2.79 3.65 -6.94
CA MET A 107 2.62 2.43 -7.72
C MET A 107 2.29 1.20 -6.87
N GLY A 108 2.38 1.30 -5.54
CA GLY A 108 2.09 0.18 -4.65
C GLY A 108 3.10 -0.97 -4.77
N ASN A 109 4.30 -0.68 -5.23
CA ASN A 109 5.34 -1.68 -5.49
C ASN A 109 6.69 -1.20 -4.89
N PRO A 110 6.82 -1.24 -3.57
CA PRO A 110 8.04 -0.82 -2.89
C PRO A 110 9.25 -1.69 -3.17
#